data_86d026eda730beb14f89749d7b6683fe
#
_entry.id   86d026eda730beb14f89749d7b6683fe
#
_cell.length_a   1.000
_cell.length_b   1.000
_cell.length_c   1.000
_cell.angle_alpha   90.00
_cell.angle_beta   90.00
_cell.angle_gamma   90.00
#
_symmetry.space_group_name_H-M   'P 1'
#
loop_
_entity.id
_entity.type
_entity.pdbx_description
1 polymer ?
#
loop_
_entity_poly.entity_id
_entity_poly.type
_entity_poly.pdbx_seq_one_letter_code
_entity_poly.pdbx_strand_id
1 'polypeptide(L)'
;MRVPRQWSGADLKEALSVLGYEETRQTGSHIRMTTRMRGEHHVTVPDHRVLPLGTLRAILRDVARHFECTSEEILTRLLGSG
;
A
#
# COMPACT_ATOMS: atom_id res chain seq x y z
N MET A 1 6.77 11.09 10.24
CA MET A 1 6.95 10.10 9.16
C MET A 1 7.04 10.81 7.83
N ARG A 2 8.00 10.42 7.02
CA ARG A 2 8.23 11.06 5.74
C ARG A 2 7.80 10.12 4.62
N VAL A 3 6.69 10.44 3.97
CA VAL A 3 6.18 9.59 2.89
C VAL A 3 6.60 10.16 1.53
N PRO A 4 6.75 9.29 0.52
CA PRO A 4 7.06 9.76 -0.83
C PRO A 4 5.94 10.66 -1.33
N ARG A 5 6.31 11.78 -1.94
CA ARG A 5 5.32 12.76 -2.36
C ARG A 5 4.77 12.52 -3.76
N GLN A 6 5.45 11.69 -4.53
CA GLN A 6 5.07 11.49 -5.92
C GLN A 6 4.90 10.04 -6.30
N TRP A 7 4.48 9.22 -5.37
CA TRP A 7 4.16 7.84 -5.70
C TRP A 7 2.85 7.79 -6.50
N SER A 8 2.88 6.98 -7.55
CA SER A 8 1.68 6.65 -8.29
C SER A 8 1.00 5.46 -7.64
N GLY A 9 -0.22 5.15 -8.10
CA GLY A 9 -0.86 3.91 -7.68
C GLY A 9 -0.02 2.70 -8.06
N ALA A 10 0.60 2.75 -9.25
CA ALA A 10 1.45 1.65 -9.69
C ALA A 10 2.67 1.47 -8.78
N ASP A 11 3.28 2.57 -8.35
CA ASP A 11 4.42 2.50 -7.43
C ASP A 11 4.02 1.86 -6.12
N LEU A 12 2.87 2.26 -5.57
CA LEU A 12 2.41 1.70 -4.31
C LEU A 12 2.05 0.23 -4.47
N LYS A 13 1.42 -0.13 -5.59
CA LYS A 13 1.06 -1.51 -5.85
C LYS A 13 2.31 -2.39 -5.87
N GLU A 14 3.35 -1.94 -6.55
CA GLU A 14 4.60 -2.69 -6.60
C GLU A 14 5.25 -2.78 -5.22
N ALA A 15 5.27 -1.68 -4.48
CA ALA A 15 5.85 -1.67 -3.14
C ALA A 15 5.11 -2.63 -2.21
N LEU A 16 3.79 -2.68 -2.27
CA LEU A 16 2.99 -3.55 -1.40
C LEU A 16 3.26 -5.03 -1.65
N SER A 17 3.84 -5.38 -2.78
CA SER A 17 4.13 -6.78 -3.07
C SER A 17 5.10 -7.41 -2.06
N VAL A 18 5.95 -6.60 -1.41
CA VAL A 18 6.88 -7.14 -0.40
C VAL A 18 6.14 -7.66 0.84
N LEU A 19 4.88 -7.25 1.01
CA LEU A 19 4.04 -7.72 2.09
C LEU A 19 3.01 -8.74 1.61
N GLY A 20 3.25 -9.31 0.43
CA GLY A 20 2.40 -10.34 -0.10
C GLY A 20 1.14 -9.87 -0.79
N TYR A 21 0.98 -8.56 -0.96
CA TYR A 21 -0.20 -8.05 -1.67
C TYR A 21 -0.10 -8.31 -3.17
N GLU A 22 -1.17 -8.82 -3.73
CA GLU A 22 -1.28 -9.06 -5.16
C GLU A 22 -2.56 -8.41 -5.67
N GLU A 23 -2.52 -7.93 -6.89
CA GLU A 23 -3.72 -7.36 -7.49
C GLU A 23 -4.72 -8.49 -7.73
N THR A 24 -5.90 -8.38 -7.14
CA THR A 24 -6.94 -9.39 -7.29
C THR A 24 -8.12 -8.89 -8.11
N ARG A 25 -8.25 -7.58 -8.31
CA ARG A 25 -9.36 -7.04 -9.05
C ARG A 25 -9.07 -5.59 -9.40
N GLN A 26 -9.57 -5.15 -10.54
CA GLN A 26 -9.53 -3.72 -10.88
C GLN A 26 -10.89 -3.34 -11.43
N THR A 27 -11.47 -2.26 -10.87
CA THR A 27 -12.73 -1.71 -11.32
C THR A 27 -12.47 -0.23 -11.60
N GLY A 28 -12.47 0.13 -12.89
CA GLY A 28 -12.11 1.49 -13.26
C GLY A 28 -10.72 1.83 -12.77
N SER A 29 -10.61 2.90 -11.99
CA SER A 29 -9.32 3.33 -11.46
C SER A 29 -9.04 2.81 -10.06
N HIS A 30 -9.81 1.81 -9.59
CA HIS A 30 -9.60 1.26 -8.25
C HIS A 30 -9.01 -0.14 -8.35
N ILE A 31 -7.82 -0.32 -7.82
CA ILE A 31 -7.11 -1.60 -7.85
C ILE A 31 -7.22 -2.23 -6.48
N ARG A 32 -7.81 -3.42 -6.42
CA ARG A 32 -7.90 -4.15 -5.16
C ARG A 32 -6.67 -5.03 -5.00
N MET A 33 -5.99 -4.87 -3.89
CA MET A 33 -4.81 -5.65 -3.55
C MET A 33 -5.13 -6.52 -2.36
N THR A 34 -4.66 -7.76 -2.38
CA THR A 34 -4.95 -8.71 -1.32
C THR A 34 -3.68 -9.41 -0.88
N THR A 35 -3.47 -9.51 0.42
CA THR A 35 -2.42 -10.32 1.00
C THR A 35 -3.05 -11.41 1.84
N ARG A 36 -2.34 -12.51 2.00
CA ARG A 36 -2.71 -13.56 2.95
C ARG A 36 -1.73 -13.66 4.10
N MET A 37 -0.73 -12.80 4.08
CA MET A 37 0.22 -12.76 5.20
C MET A 37 -0.47 -12.24 6.43
N ARG A 38 -0.37 -13.00 7.52
CA ARG A 38 -1.02 -12.68 8.79
C ARG A 38 -2.53 -12.60 8.67
N GLY A 39 -3.11 -13.40 7.77
CA GLY A 39 -4.53 -13.38 7.51
C GLY A 39 -4.85 -12.59 6.26
N GLU A 40 -6.03 -12.82 5.73
CA GLU A 40 -6.44 -12.17 4.49
C GLU A 40 -6.79 -10.70 4.74
N HIS A 41 -6.23 -9.81 3.92
CA HIS A 41 -6.47 -8.38 4.06
C HIS A 41 -6.48 -7.73 2.68
N HIS A 42 -7.40 -6.81 2.49
CA HIS A 42 -7.57 -6.11 1.22
C HIS A 42 -7.37 -4.61 1.41
N VAL A 43 -6.74 -3.99 0.43
CA VAL A 43 -6.69 -2.54 0.35
C VAL A 43 -7.02 -2.14 -1.08
N THR A 44 -7.56 -0.94 -1.26
CA THR A 44 -7.84 -0.40 -2.57
C THR A 44 -6.84 0.71 -2.88
N VAL A 45 -6.15 0.57 -3.99
CA VAL A 45 -5.15 1.54 -4.44
C VAL A 45 -5.71 2.26 -5.67
N PRO A 46 -5.89 3.57 -5.60
CA PRO A 46 -6.32 4.31 -6.79
C PRO A 46 -5.22 4.27 -7.85
N ASP A 47 -5.61 4.01 -9.08
CA ASP A 47 -4.66 3.94 -10.20
C ASP A 47 -4.44 5.35 -10.74
N HIS A 48 -3.85 6.21 -9.92
CA HIS A 48 -3.60 7.60 -10.26
C HIS A 48 -2.10 7.82 -10.44
N ARG A 49 -1.78 8.80 -11.25
CA ARG A 49 -0.39 9.14 -11.55
C ARG A 49 0.36 9.60 -10.31
N VAL A 50 -0.31 10.38 -9.46
CA VAL A 50 0.24 10.82 -8.19
C VAL A 50 -0.83 10.60 -7.14
N LEU A 51 -0.51 9.84 -6.12
CA LEU A 51 -1.45 9.60 -5.03
C LEU A 51 -1.43 10.79 -4.08
N PRO A 52 -2.60 11.31 -3.71
CA PRO A 52 -2.65 12.34 -2.67
C PRO A 52 -2.03 11.80 -1.38
N LEU A 53 -1.32 12.65 -0.66
CA LEU A 53 -0.66 12.23 0.57
C LEU A 53 -1.64 11.64 1.58
N GLY A 54 -2.83 12.22 1.68
CA GLY A 54 -3.84 11.71 2.60
C GLY A 54 -4.26 10.29 2.25
N THR A 55 -4.41 10.01 0.96
CA THR A 55 -4.75 8.67 0.49
C THR A 55 -3.64 7.69 0.80
N LEU A 56 -2.41 8.08 0.50
CA LEU A 56 -1.26 7.22 0.77
C LEU A 56 -1.14 6.92 2.25
N ARG A 57 -1.28 7.94 3.10
CA ARG A 57 -1.19 7.75 4.55
C ARG A 57 -2.31 6.85 5.07
N ALA A 58 -3.51 6.97 4.51
CA ALA A 58 -4.63 6.14 4.93
C ALA A 58 -4.37 4.68 4.60
N ILE A 59 -3.82 4.41 3.42
CA ILE A 59 -3.49 3.04 3.03
C ILE A 59 -2.40 2.47 3.92
N LEU A 60 -1.35 3.27 4.19
CA LEU A 60 -0.27 2.81 5.07
C LEU A 60 -0.80 2.49 6.46
N ARG A 61 -1.73 3.29 6.96
CA ARG A 61 -2.32 3.08 8.28
C ARG A 61 -3.14 1.80 8.32
N ASP A 62 -3.89 1.54 7.25
CA ASP A 62 -4.71 0.34 7.17
C ASP A 62 -3.83 -0.91 7.13
N VAL A 63 -2.76 -0.87 6.33
CA VAL A 63 -1.80 -1.97 6.25
C VAL A 63 -1.12 -2.18 7.61
N ALA A 64 -0.71 -1.09 8.24
CA ALA A 64 -0.05 -1.16 9.54
C ALA A 64 -0.95 -1.81 10.59
N ARG A 65 -2.23 -1.49 10.57
CA ARG A 65 -3.19 -2.08 11.49
C ARG A 65 -3.27 -3.58 11.28
N HIS A 66 -3.29 -4.02 10.04
CA HIS A 66 -3.35 -5.45 9.75
C HIS A 66 -2.09 -6.18 10.24
N PHE A 67 -0.93 -5.58 10.07
CA PHE A 67 0.33 -6.20 10.46
C PHE A 67 0.71 -5.89 11.91
N GLU A 68 -0.14 -5.18 12.63
CA GLU A 68 0.05 -4.85 14.05
C GLU A 68 1.37 -4.12 14.30
N CYS A 69 1.62 -3.11 13.48
CA CYS A 69 2.83 -2.30 13.61
C CYS A 69 2.49 -0.86 13.26
N THR A 70 3.50 0.00 13.22
CA THR A 70 3.28 1.40 12.91
C THR A 70 3.32 1.64 11.41
N SER A 71 2.69 2.73 10.97
CA SER A 71 2.76 3.13 9.57
C SER A 71 4.21 3.37 9.15
N GLU A 72 5.02 3.87 10.06
CA GLU A 72 6.42 4.14 9.79
C GLU A 72 7.19 2.85 9.52
N GLU A 73 6.90 1.81 10.28
CA GLU A 73 7.51 0.50 10.07
C GLU A 73 7.09 -0.08 8.72
N ILE A 74 5.81 0.10 8.37
CA ILE A 74 5.33 -0.35 7.07
C ILE A 74 6.06 0.40 5.96
N LEU A 75 6.14 1.72 6.05
CA LEU A 75 6.80 2.52 5.03
C LEU A 75 8.25 2.09 4.84
N THR A 76 8.95 1.83 5.94
CA THR A 76 10.32 1.37 5.88
C THR A 76 10.43 0.08 5.06
N ARG A 77 9.51 -0.85 5.27
CA ARG A 77 9.50 -2.10 4.53
C ARG A 77 9.18 -1.89 3.06
N LEU A 78 8.23 -0.99 2.77
CA LEU A 78 7.84 -0.72 1.39
C LEU A 78 8.94 -0.04 0.59
N LEU A 79 9.73 0.82 1.23
CA LEU A 79 10.82 1.50 0.56
C LEU A 79 11.98 0.56 0.28
N GLY A 80 11.89 -0.62 0.82
CA GLY A 80 12.93 -1.60 0.65
C GLY A 80 14.10 -1.21 1.50
N SER A 81 14.71 -2.10 2.09
CA SER A 81 15.88 -1.77 2.82
C SER A 81 17.02 -1.95 1.91
N GLY A 82 16.89 -1.29 0.88
CA GLY A 82 17.94 -1.23 -0.14
C GLY A 82 18.95 -2.15 0.10
#